data_cef15e0a6dd4320a668b8d6d64afb29d
#
_entry.id   cef15e0a6dd4320a668b8d6d64afb29d
#
_cell.length_a   1.000
_cell.length_b   1.000
_cell.length_c   1.000
_cell.angle_alpha   90.00
_cell.angle_beta   90.00
_cell.angle_gamma   90.00
#
_symmetry.space_group_name_H-M   'P 1'
#
loop_
_entity.id
_entity.type
_entity.pdbx_description
1 polymer ?
#
loop_
_entity_poly.entity_id
_entity_poly.type
_entity_poly.pdbx_seq_one_letter_code
_entity_poly.pdbx_strand_id
1 'polypeptide(L)'
;MKFATTLVTGLVSLASLASARITGITLPTKIGVNEVFNVTIKSENYIQSIADIAFAFGVIQPQYADAGSLGMYLVGESFLGPTFSNQISDFIVPVGPIPDNVPKGETLFNAALFSLLGSRFAPTTFIWNATVTLQNTTDYSQTITSTIPLTFDYYPG
;
A
#
# COMPACT_ATOMS: atom_id res chain seq x y z
N MET A 1 1.09 -7.57 -67.94
CA MET A 1 1.36 -6.74 -66.76
C MET A 1 0.61 -7.32 -65.59
N LYS A 2 1.32 -7.93 -64.64
CA LYS A 2 0.73 -8.53 -63.41
C LYS A 2 0.97 -7.58 -62.26
N PHE A 3 -0.09 -6.98 -61.72
CA PHE A 3 -0.01 -6.18 -60.51
C PHE A 3 -0.03 -7.10 -59.29
N ALA A 4 1.08 -7.17 -58.58
CA ALA A 4 1.15 -7.85 -57.30
C ALA A 4 0.66 -6.87 -56.22
N THR A 5 -0.52 -7.14 -55.65
CA THR A 5 -1.05 -6.40 -54.50
C THR A 5 -0.44 -6.97 -53.24
N THR A 6 0.51 -6.26 -52.68
CA THR A 6 1.11 -6.61 -51.36
C THR A 6 0.16 -6.19 -50.26
N LEU A 7 -0.49 -7.15 -49.62
CA LEU A 7 -1.31 -6.93 -48.44
C LEU A 7 -0.40 -6.76 -47.23
N VAL A 8 -0.18 -5.53 -46.78
CA VAL A 8 0.52 -5.25 -45.54
C VAL A 8 -0.46 -5.45 -44.39
N THR A 9 -0.39 -6.61 -43.76
CA THR A 9 -1.14 -6.90 -42.55
C THR A 9 -0.41 -6.23 -41.37
N GLY A 10 -0.86 -5.02 -41.00
CA GLY A 10 -0.40 -4.36 -39.81
C GLY A 10 -0.83 -5.15 -38.56
N LEU A 11 0.12 -5.81 -37.87
CA LEU A 11 -0.08 -6.29 -36.52
C LEU A 11 -0.23 -5.08 -35.61
N VAL A 12 -1.46 -4.72 -35.27
CA VAL A 12 -1.73 -3.85 -34.13
C VAL A 12 -1.46 -4.68 -32.89
N SER A 13 -0.26 -4.58 -32.33
CA SER A 13 0.04 -5.10 -31.00
C SER A 13 -0.80 -4.30 -30.00
N LEU A 14 -1.88 -4.90 -29.52
CA LEU A 14 -2.60 -4.44 -28.34
C LEU A 14 -1.62 -4.59 -27.16
N ALA A 15 -0.84 -3.53 -26.89
CA ALA A 15 -0.14 -3.41 -25.64
C ALA A 15 -1.24 -3.35 -24.55
N SER A 16 -1.50 -4.49 -23.92
CA SER A 16 -2.30 -4.51 -22.70
C SER A 16 -1.56 -3.63 -21.70
N LEU A 17 -2.13 -2.49 -21.37
CA LEU A 17 -1.67 -1.66 -20.27
C LEU A 17 -1.84 -2.50 -18.99
N ALA A 18 -0.79 -3.22 -18.61
CA ALA A 18 -0.77 -3.92 -17.35
C ALA A 18 -0.87 -2.85 -16.26
N SER A 19 -1.93 -2.90 -15.48
CA SER A 19 -2.08 -2.10 -14.27
C SER A 19 -1.45 -2.86 -13.12
N ALA A 20 -0.97 -2.16 -12.10
CA ALA A 20 -0.54 -2.75 -10.86
C ALA A 20 -1.57 -2.47 -9.77
N ARG A 21 -1.64 -3.36 -8.78
CA ARG A 21 -2.46 -3.22 -7.60
C ARG A 21 -1.61 -3.48 -6.36
N ILE A 22 -1.72 -2.60 -5.38
CA ILE A 22 -1.15 -2.84 -4.06
C ILE A 22 -2.01 -3.87 -3.33
N THR A 23 -1.35 -4.92 -2.83
CA THR A 23 -2.01 -6.10 -2.24
C THR A 23 -1.66 -6.32 -0.78
N GLY A 24 -0.70 -5.56 -0.23
CA GLY A 24 -0.32 -5.71 1.16
C GLY A 24 0.87 -4.89 1.58
N ILE A 25 1.24 -5.09 2.81
CA ILE A 25 2.41 -4.48 3.44
C ILE A 25 3.25 -5.54 4.14
N THR A 26 4.57 -5.34 4.17
CA THR A 26 5.51 -6.14 4.98
C THR A 26 6.39 -5.19 5.78
N LEU A 27 6.52 -5.45 7.08
CA LEU A 27 7.29 -4.60 7.99
C LEU A 27 7.96 -5.44 9.09
N PRO A 28 8.98 -4.89 9.81
CA PRO A 28 9.60 -5.57 10.95
C PRO A 28 8.58 -5.88 12.04
N THR A 29 8.71 -7.04 12.70
CA THR A 29 7.87 -7.39 13.86
C THR A 29 8.23 -6.60 15.11
N LYS A 30 9.46 -6.02 15.17
CA LYS A 30 9.95 -5.21 16.26
C LYS A 30 10.45 -3.88 15.74
N ILE A 31 9.86 -2.79 16.20
CA ILE A 31 10.09 -1.44 15.68
C ILE A 31 10.61 -0.55 16.81
N GLY A 32 11.72 0.15 16.55
CA GLY A 32 12.30 1.14 17.44
C GLY A 32 11.48 2.43 17.45
N VAL A 33 11.18 2.95 18.65
CA VAL A 33 10.66 4.33 18.77
C VAL A 33 11.77 5.33 18.43
N ASN A 34 11.40 6.50 17.92
CA ASN A 34 12.31 7.53 17.39
C ASN A 34 13.19 7.09 16.20
N GLU A 35 12.88 5.96 15.57
CA GLU A 35 13.57 5.47 14.38
C GLU A 35 12.65 5.51 13.17
N VAL A 36 13.21 5.83 12.00
CA VAL A 36 12.58 5.60 10.70
C VAL A 36 12.81 4.13 10.34
N PHE A 37 11.76 3.43 9.95
CA PHE A 37 11.83 2.04 9.50
C PHE A 37 11.21 1.86 8.12
N ASN A 38 11.56 0.77 7.46
CA ASN A 38 11.10 0.48 6.13
C ASN A 38 9.83 -0.39 6.15
N VAL A 39 8.82 0.04 5.39
CA VAL A 39 7.65 -0.75 5.04
C VAL A 39 7.75 -1.13 3.58
N THR A 40 7.75 -2.42 3.28
CA THR A 40 7.67 -2.92 1.90
C THR A 40 6.21 -2.98 1.49
N ILE A 41 5.86 -2.27 0.44
CA ILE A 41 4.55 -2.30 -0.20
C ILE A 41 4.54 -3.43 -1.20
N LYS A 42 3.59 -4.36 -1.04
CA LYS A 42 3.41 -5.50 -1.93
C LYS A 42 2.54 -5.10 -3.11
N SER A 43 3.00 -5.40 -4.30
CA SER A 43 2.29 -5.08 -5.54
C SER A 43 2.26 -6.27 -6.50
N GLU A 44 1.20 -6.36 -7.28
CA GLU A 44 1.01 -7.41 -8.28
C GLU A 44 0.35 -6.86 -9.55
N ASN A 45 0.44 -7.63 -10.64
CA ASN A 45 -0.27 -7.33 -11.86
C ASN A 45 -1.78 -7.38 -11.66
N TYR A 46 -2.46 -6.39 -12.24
CA TYR A 46 -3.92 -6.29 -12.19
C TYR A 46 -4.49 -5.87 -13.54
N ILE A 47 -5.70 -6.36 -13.87
CA ILE A 47 -6.33 -6.15 -15.19
C ILE A 47 -7.25 -4.94 -15.26
N GLN A 48 -7.57 -4.33 -14.11
CA GLN A 48 -8.45 -3.15 -14.06
C GLN A 48 -7.63 -1.89 -13.79
N SER A 49 -8.15 -0.75 -14.22
CA SER A 49 -7.55 0.55 -13.94
C SER A 49 -7.62 0.85 -12.44
N ILE A 50 -6.47 1.13 -11.84
CA ILE A 50 -6.33 1.60 -10.46
C ILE A 50 -5.35 2.78 -10.46
N ALA A 51 -5.68 3.82 -9.69
CA ALA A 51 -4.75 4.88 -9.36
C ALA A 51 -4.61 4.93 -7.82
N ASP A 52 -3.50 4.41 -7.32
CA ASP A 52 -3.14 4.49 -5.91
C ASP A 52 -2.55 5.86 -5.62
N ILE A 53 -3.15 6.62 -4.71
CA ILE A 53 -2.86 8.05 -4.54
C ILE A 53 -1.88 8.27 -3.40
N ALA A 54 -2.18 7.75 -2.21
CA ALA A 54 -1.36 7.99 -1.03
C ALA A 54 -1.58 6.94 0.06
N PHE A 55 -0.52 6.70 0.84
CA PHE A 55 -0.59 6.02 2.13
C PHE A 55 -0.61 7.01 3.28
N ALA A 56 -1.30 6.62 4.35
CA ALA A 56 -1.11 7.15 5.69
C ALA A 56 -0.88 5.98 6.64
N PHE A 57 0.02 6.18 7.62
CA PHE A 57 0.42 5.14 8.56
C PHE A 57 0.16 5.60 9.99
N GLY A 58 -0.35 4.69 10.82
CA GLY A 58 -0.64 4.99 12.21
C GLY A 58 -0.43 3.81 13.13
N VAL A 59 -0.39 4.08 14.43
CA VAL A 59 -0.26 3.06 15.47
C VAL A 59 -1.25 3.28 16.61
N ILE A 60 -1.66 2.17 17.23
CA ILE A 60 -2.57 2.16 18.37
C ILE A 60 -2.31 0.92 19.23
N GLN A 61 -2.45 1.06 20.56
CA GLN A 61 -2.45 -0.11 21.42
C GLN A 61 -3.71 -0.95 21.16
N PRO A 62 -3.61 -2.31 21.18
CA PRO A 62 -4.69 -3.20 20.81
C PRO A 62 -6.01 -2.97 21.58
N GLN A 63 -5.93 -2.58 22.85
CA GLN A 63 -7.11 -2.34 23.69
C GLN A 63 -7.94 -1.11 23.28
N TYR A 64 -7.39 -0.22 22.43
CA TYR A 64 -8.06 0.98 21.92
C TYR A 64 -8.37 0.88 20.43
N ALA A 65 -8.08 -0.27 19.81
CA ALA A 65 -8.20 -0.43 18.36
C ALA A 65 -9.67 -0.45 17.92
N ASP A 66 -9.98 0.39 16.93
CA ASP A 66 -11.26 0.43 16.25
C ASP A 66 -11.10 0.03 14.77
N ALA A 67 -12.06 -0.71 14.24
CA ALA A 67 -12.08 -1.05 12.83
C ALA A 67 -12.18 0.20 11.96
N GLY A 68 -11.28 0.34 10.99
CA GLY A 68 -11.25 1.48 10.07
C GLY A 68 -10.52 2.72 10.59
N SER A 69 -9.96 2.66 11.79
CA SER A 69 -9.11 3.72 12.33
C SER A 69 -7.64 3.48 12.02
N LEU A 70 -6.89 4.54 11.71
CA LEU A 70 -5.42 4.48 11.63
C LEU A 70 -4.78 4.38 13.01
N GLY A 71 -5.48 4.81 14.05
CA GLY A 71 -4.99 4.79 15.41
C GLY A 71 -4.83 6.16 16.04
N MET A 72 -4.22 6.20 17.23
CA MET A 72 -4.07 7.42 18.03
C MET A 72 -2.88 8.27 17.60
N TYR A 73 -1.90 7.69 16.92
CA TYR A 73 -0.67 8.36 16.49
C TYR A 73 -0.47 8.18 15.00
N LEU A 74 -0.50 9.28 14.26
CA LEU A 74 -0.08 9.31 12.85
C LEU A 74 1.44 9.28 12.82
N VAL A 75 2.02 8.30 12.11
CA VAL A 75 3.47 8.07 12.10
C VAL A 75 4.11 8.23 10.72
N GLY A 76 3.33 8.58 9.74
CA GLY A 76 3.85 8.90 8.41
C GLY A 76 2.78 8.95 7.35
N GLU A 77 3.16 9.52 6.22
CA GLU A 77 2.36 9.58 5.00
C GLU A 77 3.28 9.47 3.80
N SER A 78 2.78 8.95 2.70
CA SER A 78 3.50 8.82 1.44
C SER A 78 2.58 9.05 0.26
N PHE A 79 2.85 10.11 -0.50
CA PHE A 79 2.21 10.33 -1.79
C PHE A 79 2.87 9.43 -2.83
N LEU A 80 2.08 8.62 -3.52
CA LEU A 80 2.59 7.65 -4.49
C LEU A 80 2.84 8.27 -5.86
N GLY A 81 1.97 9.19 -6.27
CA GLY A 81 2.08 9.89 -7.54
C GLY A 81 2.24 8.97 -8.74
N PRO A 82 2.73 9.50 -9.88
CA PRO A 82 2.91 8.67 -11.08
C PRO A 82 4.04 7.64 -10.96
N THR A 83 4.96 7.80 -9.99
CA THR A 83 6.14 6.94 -9.85
C THR A 83 5.82 5.59 -9.22
N PHE A 84 4.97 5.55 -8.20
CA PHE A 84 4.66 4.34 -7.43
C PHE A 84 3.23 3.87 -7.58
N SER A 85 2.32 4.71 -8.14
CA SER A 85 0.89 4.41 -8.25
C SER A 85 0.57 3.21 -9.13
N ASN A 86 1.47 2.79 -10.01
CA ASN A 86 1.23 1.69 -10.96
C ASN A 86 2.47 0.82 -11.13
N GLN A 87 3.20 0.62 -10.05
CA GLN A 87 4.44 -0.16 -10.06
C GLN A 87 4.13 -1.64 -9.80
N ILE A 88 4.53 -2.52 -10.73
CA ILE A 88 4.26 -3.96 -10.68
C ILE A 88 5.12 -4.67 -9.63
N SER A 89 6.30 -4.14 -9.31
CA SER A 89 7.21 -4.72 -8.33
C SER A 89 7.02 -4.10 -6.96
N ASP A 90 7.28 -4.89 -5.91
CA ASP A 90 7.34 -4.39 -4.54
C ASP A 90 8.28 -3.19 -4.43
N PHE A 91 7.92 -2.24 -3.58
CA PHE A 91 8.73 -1.05 -3.31
C PHE A 91 8.73 -0.71 -1.82
N ILE A 92 9.71 0.08 -1.40
CA ILE A 92 9.92 0.43 0.00
C ILE A 92 9.48 1.87 0.24
N VAL A 93 8.74 2.06 1.35
CA VAL A 93 8.37 3.37 1.88
C VAL A 93 9.00 3.52 3.27
N PRO A 94 9.82 4.56 3.51
CA PRO A 94 10.28 4.88 4.84
C PRO A 94 9.13 5.47 5.67
N VAL A 95 8.95 4.96 6.88
CA VAL A 95 7.85 5.35 7.79
C VAL A 95 8.43 5.70 9.16
N GLY A 96 7.80 6.63 9.84
CA GLY A 96 8.22 7.07 11.18
C GLY A 96 8.91 8.43 11.18
N PRO A 97 9.52 8.84 12.28
CA PRO A 97 9.67 8.06 13.51
C PRO A 97 8.35 7.91 14.29
N ILE A 98 8.19 6.77 14.98
CA ILE A 98 7.16 6.61 16.00
C ILE A 98 7.61 7.40 17.23
N PRO A 99 6.80 8.34 17.76
CA PRO A 99 7.20 9.15 18.91
C PRO A 99 7.53 8.30 20.16
N ASP A 100 8.48 8.74 20.97
CA ASP A 100 8.94 8.03 22.17
C ASP A 100 7.91 8.00 23.32
N ASN A 101 6.93 8.91 23.28
CA ASN A 101 5.79 8.91 24.20
C ASN A 101 4.72 7.85 23.88
N VAL A 102 4.85 7.13 22.75
CA VAL A 102 4.02 5.96 22.46
C VAL A 102 4.46 4.80 23.36
N PRO A 103 3.57 4.20 24.15
CA PRO A 103 3.94 3.11 25.03
C PRO A 103 4.57 1.94 24.28
N LYS A 104 5.70 1.45 24.79
CA LYS A 104 6.37 0.26 24.24
C LYS A 104 5.59 -1.00 24.56
N GLY A 105 5.75 -2.02 23.73
CA GLY A 105 5.06 -3.29 23.82
C GLY A 105 4.21 -3.58 22.59
N GLU A 106 3.24 -4.45 22.74
CA GLU A 106 2.34 -4.86 21.64
C GLU A 106 1.55 -3.66 21.13
N THR A 107 1.58 -3.48 19.81
CA THR A 107 0.98 -2.33 19.13
C THR A 107 0.45 -2.78 17.78
N LEU A 108 -0.71 -2.28 17.40
CA LEU A 108 -1.26 -2.46 16.07
C LEU A 108 -0.74 -1.34 15.17
N PHE A 109 -0.03 -1.72 14.12
CA PHE A 109 0.39 -0.84 13.02
C PHE A 109 -0.67 -0.90 11.93
N ASN A 110 -1.16 0.25 11.49
CA ASN A 110 -2.15 0.38 10.43
C ASN A 110 -1.59 1.18 9.26
N ALA A 111 -1.90 0.72 8.04
CA ALA A 111 -1.57 1.41 6.81
C ALA A 111 -2.84 1.59 5.99
N ALA A 112 -3.27 2.82 5.78
CA ALA A 112 -4.41 3.16 4.94
C ALA A 112 -3.93 3.66 3.58
N LEU A 113 -4.42 3.04 2.51
CA LEU A 113 -4.20 3.42 1.12
C LEU A 113 -5.46 4.04 0.55
N PHE A 114 -5.37 5.26 0.07
CA PHE A 114 -6.41 5.87 -0.73
C PHE A 114 -6.17 5.61 -2.22
N SER A 115 -7.17 5.01 -2.88
CA SER A 115 -7.11 4.63 -4.29
C SER A 115 -8.36 5.07 -5.05
N LEU A 116 -8.22 5.20 -6.36
CA LEU A 116 -9.31 5.46 -7.29
C LEU A 116 -9.47 4.23 -8.20
N LEU A 117 -10.62 3.58 -8.14
CA LEU A 117 -10.85 2.30 -8.80
C LEU A 117 -11.70 2.42 -10.07
N GLY A 118 -11.32 1.64 -11.07
CA GLY A 118 -12.07 1.44 -12.30
C GLY A 118 -12.15 2.69 -13.19
N SER A 119 -12.96 2.61 -14.25
CA SER A 119 -13.10 3.66 -15.26
C SER A 119 -13.80 4.94 -14.77
N ARG A 120 -14.43 4.88 -13.61
CA ARG A 120 -15.13 6.02 -12.98
C ARG A 120 -14.33 6.64 -11.83
N PHE A 121 -13.12 6.13 -11.56
CA PHE A 121 -12.28 6.60 -10.46
C PHE A 121 -13.00 6.60 -9.11
N ALA A 122 -13.68 5.49 -8.79
CA ALA A 122 -14.40 5.35 -7.52
C ALA A 122 -13.42 5.43 -6.33
N PRO A 123 -13.58 6.40 -5.41
CA PRO A 123 -12.70 6.52 -4.26
C PRO A 123 -12.90 5.36 -3.29
N THR A 124 -11.80 4.72 -2.93
CA THR A 124 -11.77 3.54 -2.06
C THR A 124 -10.60 3.65 -1.10
N THR A 125 -10.79 3.28 0.15
CA THR A 125 -9.71 3.18 1.13
C THR A 125 -9.52 1.72 1.54
N PHE A 126 -8.28 1.25 1.44
CA PHE A 126 -7.85 -0.06 1.93
C PHE A 126 -7.04 0.13 3.21
N ILE A 127 -7.31 -0.65 4.25
CA ILE A 127 -6.54 -0.59 5.50
C ILE A 127 -5.99 -1.99 5.81
N TRP A 128 -4.67 -2.10 5.83
CA TRP A 128 -3.95 -3.26 6.33
C TRP A 128 -3.51 -3.00 7.76
N ASN A 129 -3.53 -4.04 8.57
CA ASN A 129 -3.02 -3.97 9.93
C ASN A 129 -2.02 -5.10 10.20
N ALA A 130 -1.10 -4.86 11.12
CA ALA A 130 -0.14 -5.84 11.59
C ALA A 130 0.18 -5.60 13.07
N THR A 131 0.20 -6.67 13.85
CA THR A 131 0.65 -6.59 15.24
C THR A 131 2.17 -6.59 15.30
N VAL A 132 2.75 -5.58 15.90
CA VAL A 132 4.19 -5.38 16.08
C VAL A 132 4.53 -5.12 17.55
N THR A 133 5.78 -5.21 17.91
CA THR A 133 6.28 -4.83 19.24
C THR A 133 7.10 -3.55 19.16
N LEU A 134 6.70 -2.49 19.84
CA LEU A 134 7.51 -1.31 19.98
C LEU A 134 8.59 -1.50 21.04
N GLN A 135 9.81 -1.13 20.70
CA GLN A 135 11.01 -1.28 21.55
C GLN A 135 12.00 -0.13 21.32
N ASN A 136 13.24 -0.26 21.80
CA ASN A 136 14.24 0.80 21.67
C ASN A 136 14.86 0.89 20.28
N THR A 137 15.00 -0.25 19.57
CA THR A 137 15.70 -0.34 18.28
C THR A 137 14.97 -1.28 17.34
N THR A 138 14.88 -0.93 16.07
CA THR A 138 14.23 -1.76 15.05
C THR A 138 15.06 -3.01 14.78
N ASP A 139 14.40 -4.17 14.71
CA ASP A 139 14.99 -5.47 14.41
C ASP A 139 14.39 -6.03 13.12
N TYR A 140 15.20 -6.09 12.06
CA TYR A 140 14.81 -6.60 10.75
C TYR A 140 14.99 -8.11 10.58
N SER A 141 15.36 -8.84 11.64
CA SER A 141 15.56 -10.30 11.56
C SER A 141 14.26 -11.07 11.30
N GLN A 142 13.13 -10.48 11.69
CA GLN A 142 11.79 -11.03 11.48
C GLN A 142 10.84 -9.96 10.94
N THR A 143 10.04 -10.35 9.97
CA THR A 143 9.03 -9.49 9.35
C THR A 143 7.64 -10.12 9.43
N ILE A 144 6.62 -9.28 9.37
CA ILE A 144 5.23 -9.68 9.25
C ILE A 144 4.64 -9.10 7.96
N THR A 145 3.82 -9.89 7.27
CA THR A 145 3.11 -9.47 6.06
C THR A 145 1.61 -9.49 6.31
N SER A 146 0.94 -8.41 5.94
CA SER A 146 -0.52 -8.29 5.94
C SER A 146 -1.00 -8.12 4.49
N THR A 147 -1.87 -9.03 4.04
CA THR A 147 -2.39 -9.07 2.65
C THR A 147 -3.90 -8.96 2.55
N ILE A 148 -4.61 -8.98 3.67
CA ILE A 148 -6.08 -8.89 3.70
C ILE A 148 -6.48 -7.52 4.26
N PRO A 149 -6.89 -6.55 3.40
CA PRO A 149 -7.30 -5.25 3.88
C PRO A 149 -8.76 -5.24 4.34
N LEU A 150 -9.08 -4.35 5.26
CA LEU A 150 -10.43 -3.80 5.39
C LEU A 150 -10.65 -2.80 4.25
N THR A 151 -11.81 -2.84 3.61
CA THR A 151 -12.13 -1.98 2.47
C THR A 151 -13.29 -1.06 2.82
N PHE A 152 -13.13 0.23 2.54
CA PHE A 152 -14.16 1.24 2.74
C PHE A 152 -14.44 1.92 1.40
N ASP A 153 -15.61 1.64 0.85
CA ASP A 153 -16.11 2.25 -0.38
C ASP A 153 -17.20 3.27 -0.02
N TYR A 154 -17.16 4.42 -0.66
CA TYR A 154 -18.24 5.39 -0.55
C TYR A 154 -19.29 5.06 -1.63
N TYR A 155 -20.36 4.38 -1.24
CA TYR A 155 -21.60 4.31 -2.03
C TYR A 155 -22.65 5.21 -1.37
N PRO A 156 -22.97 6.37 -1.94
CA PRO A 156 -24.17 7.10 -1.53
C PRO A 156 -25.38 6.23 -1.88
N GLY A 157 -26.10 5.74 -0.86
CA GLY A 157 -27.33 4.96 -0.99
C GLY A 157 -28.44 5.78 -1.68
#